data_68ddd8dac40d6a30086497c8bbcba278
#
_entry.id   68ddd8dac40d6a30086497c8bbcba278
#
_cell.length_a   1.000
_cell.length_b   1.000
_cell.length_c   1.000
_cell.angle_alpha   90.00
_cell.angle_beta   90.00
_cell.angle_gamma   90.00
#
_symmetry.space_group_name_H-M   'P 1'
#
loop_
_entity.id
_entity.type
_entity.pdbx_description
1 polymer ?
#
loop_
_entity_poly.entity_id
_entity_poly.type
_entity_poly.pdbx_seq_one_letter_code
_entity_poly.pdbx_strand_id
1 'polypeptide(L)'
;MAEATYLEAIRQALFEEMERDPEVLCLGEDIGVYGGAFKVTEGLQGRFGEHRVIDTPLSEAAIVGAAAGAAHMGMRPVCEMQFIDFISCAYDMLTNYVATARYRAFLPCPMVVRGPSGGYVRGGPFHSQNPEAAFLHTPGLKIVYPATASDAKGLLKAAIRDDDCVLFFEHKYLYRRIKEDDVRERRRARAA
;
A
#
# COMPACT_ATOMS: atom_id res chain seq x y z
N MET A 1 -20.68 13.43 12.56
CA MET A 1 -19.36 12.84 12.19
C MET A 1 -19.40 12.63 10.70
N ALA A 2 -18.32 12.89 9.96
CA ALA A 2 -18.37 12.82 8.51
C ALA A 2 -18.28 11.35 8.04
N GLU A 3 -19.18 10.96 7.16
CA GLU A 3 -19.12 9.72 6.41
C GLU A 3 -17.85 9.73 5.54
N ALA A 4 -17.09 8.62 5.53
CA ALA A 4 -15.93 8.46 4.65
C ALA A 4 -16.08 7.24 3.74
N THR A 5 -15.68 7.39 2.49
CA THR A 5 -15.58 6.28 1.55
C THR A 5 -14.39 5.39 1.88
N TYR A 6 -14.40 4.16 1.37
CA TYR A 6 -13.26 3.24 1.47
C TYR A 6 -11.95 3.88 0.95
N LEU A 7 -12.01 4.62 -0.18
CA LEU A 7 -10.86 5.35 -0.73
C LEU A 7 -10.38 6.45 0.22
N GLU A 8 -11.29 7.26 0.75
CA GLU A 8 -10.96 8.33 1.69
C GLU A 8 -10.37 7.78 2.99
N ALA A 9 -10.81 6.62 3.44
CA ALA A 9 -10.28 5.93 4.60
C ALA A 9 -8.80 5.53 4.40
N ILE A 10 -8.44 5.03 3.21
CA ILE A 10 -7.06 4.73 2.82
C ILE A 10 -6.23 6.02 2.77
N ARG A 11 -6.74 7.07 2.12
CA ARG A 11 -6.08 8.39 2.07
C ARG A 11 -5.83 8.94 3.47
N GLN A 12 -6.82 8.88 4.36
CA GLN A 12 -6.68 9.31 5.75
C GLN A 12 -5.60 8.53 6.49
N ALA A 13 -5.52 7.20 6.28
CA ALA A 13 -4.48 6.39 6.87
C ALA A 13 -3.08 6.85 6.46
N LEU A 14 -2.88 7.13 5.16
CA LEU A 14 -1.61 7.65 4.64
C LEU A 14 -1.26 9.01 5.26
N PHE A 15 -2.20 9.96 5.28
CA PHE A 15 -1.98 11.27 5.89
C PHE A 15 -1.59 11.14 7.37
N GLU A 16 -2.34 10.37 8.13
CA GLU A 16 -2.12 10.19 9.58
C GLU A 16 -0.78 9.51 9.89
N GLU A 17 -0.38 8.49 9.10
CA GLU A 17 0.90 7.81 9.31
C GLU A 17 2.09 8.67 8.86
N MET A 18 1.98 9.38 7.75
CA MET A 18 3.03 10.32 7.31
C MET A 18 3.18 11.52 8.25
N GLU A 19 2.11 11.95 8.91
CA GLU A 19 2.15 13.01 9.91
C GLU A 19 2.75 12.53 11.24
N ARG A 20 2.46 11.27 11.61
CA ARG A 20 2.97 10.63 12.83
C ARG A 20 4.47 10.31 12.77
N ASP A 21 4.94 9.90 11.59
CA ASP A 21 6.27 9.30 11.43
C ASP A 21 6.99 9.89 10.20
N PRO A 22 8.09 10.64 10.40
CA PRO A 22 8.84 11.24 9.29
C PRO A 22 9.50 10.22 8.36
N GLU A 23 9.69 8.97 8.79
CA GLU A 23 10.29 7.92 7.99
C GLU A 23 9.30 7.28 7.00
N VAL A 24 7.99 7.54 7.14
CA VAL A 24 6.99 7.07 6.17
C VAL A 24 7.06 7.93 4.92
N LEU A 25 7.22 7.30 3.77
CA LEU A 25 7.18 7.92 2.45
C LEU A 25 6.33 7.11 1.48
N CYS A 26 5.81 7.76 0.44
CA CYS A 26 5.08 7.09 -0.65
C CYS A 26 5.89 7.20 -1.94
N LEU A 27 5.92 6.13 -2.73
CA LEU A 27 6.52 6.13 -4.06
C LEU A 27 5.69 5.31 -5.04
N GLY A 28 5.61 5.76 -6.27
CA GLY A 28 4.81 5.13 -7.31
C GLY A 28 4.57 6.06 -8.50
N GLU A 29 3.82 5.57 -9.46
CA GLU A 29 3.53 6.26 -10.71
C GLU A 29 2.36 7.23 -10.52
N ASP A 30 2.54 8.50 -10.94
CA ASP A 30 1.51 9.56 -10.89
C ASP A 30 0.93 9.85 -9.50
N ILE A 31 1.60 9.47 -8.42
CA ILE A 31 1.08 9.61 -7.04
C ILE A 31 1.26 11.01 -6.45
N GLY A 32 2.12 11.84 -7.06
CA GLY A 32 2.46 13.18 -6.60
C GLY A 32 1.38 14.21 -6.91
N VAL A 33 1.67 15.14 -7.83
CA VAL A 33 0.74 16.23 -8.19
C VAL A 33 -0.59 15.69 -8.72
N TYR A 34 -0.55 14.62 -9.50
CA TYR A 34 -1.77 14.00 -10.04
C TYR A 34 -2.62 13.30 -8.95
N GLY A 35 -2.00 12.80 -7.88
CA GLY A 35 -2.68 12.19 -6.74
C GLY A 35 -3.11 10.73 -6.95
N GLY A 36 -2.42 10.02 -7.84
CA GLY A 36 -2.70 8.63 -8.20
C GLY A 36 -3.84 8.47 -9.21
N ALA A 37 -3.84 7.36 -9.94
CA ALA A 37 -4.84 7.06 -10.96
C ALA A 37 -6.29 7.06 -10.40
N PHE A 38 -6.46 6.69 -9.15
CA PHE A 38 -7.75 6.66 -8.45
C PHE A 38 -7.92 7.78 -7.42
N LYS A 39 -6.96 8.70 -7.31
CA LYS A 39 -6.95 9.81 -6.36
C LYS A 39 -6.79 9.41 -4.89
N VAL A 40 -6.14 8.28 -4.63
CA VAL A 40 -5.88 7.84 -3.25
C VAL A 40 -4.85 8.75 -2.57
N THR A 41 -3.82 9.19 -3.29
CA THR A 41 -2.72 10.02 -2.77
C THR A 41 -2.92 11.52 -2.98
N GLU A 42 -4.11 11.93 -3.44
CA GLU A 42 -4.43 13.34 -3.69
C GLU A 42 -4.17 14.23 -2.47
N GLY A 43 -3.38 15.28 -2.66
CA GLY A 43 -3.02 16.25 -1.62
C GLY A 43 -1.82 15.86 -0.77
N LEU A 44 -1.34 14.59 -0.80
CA LEU A 44 -0.18 14.16 -0.01
C LEU A 44 1.08 14.94 -0.36
N GLN A 45 1.41 15.09 -1.66
CA GLN A 45 2.62 15.79 -2.08
C GLN A 45 2.60 17.27 -1.68
N GLY A 46 1.44 17.93 -1.78
CA GLY A 46 1.28 19.31 -1.32
C GLY A 46 1.49 19.49 0.18
N ARG A 47 1.20 18.45 0.99
CA ARG A 47 1.37 18.47 2.45
C ARG A 47 2.77 18.07 2.90
N PHE A 48 3.38 17.05 2.27
CA PHE A 48 4.61 16.41 2.75
C PHE A 48 5.83 16.66 1.84
N GLY A 49 5.61 17.23 0.66
CA GLY A 49 6.68 17.53 -0.30
C GLY A 49 7.08 16.36 -1.21
N GLU A 50 7.83 16.68 -2.25
CA GLU A 50 8.24 15.74 -3.30
C GLU A 50 9.26 14.68 -2.82
N HIS A 51 9.99 14.97 -1.74
CA HIS A 51 10.94 14.00 -1.16
C HIS A 51 10.26 12.90 -0.34
N ARG A 52 9.00 13.09 0.04
CA ARG A 52 8.22 12.10 0.78
C ARG A 52 7.07 11.51 -0.02
N VAL A 53 6.69 12.15 -1.13
CA VAL A 53 5.70 11.62 -2.10
C VAL A 53 6.35 11.69 -3.46
N ILE A 54 6.93 10.58 -3.88
CA ILE A 54 7.87 10.49 -4.99
C ILE A 54 7.17 9.91 -6.22
N ASP A 55 7.01 10.73 -7.26
CA ASP A 55 6.61 10.24 -8.57
C ASP A 55 7.79 9.48 -9.19
N THR A 56 7.52 8.27 -9.65
CA THR A 56 8.52 7.42 -10.29
C THR A 56 8.24 7.26 -11.78
N PRO A 57 9.24 6.95 -12.59
CA PRO A 57 9.01 6.36 -13.89
C PRO A 57 8.28 5.02 -13.77
N LEU A 58 7.64 4.59 -14.86
CA LEU A 58 6.96 3.31 -14.97
C LEU A 58 7.99 2.17 -14.92
N SER A 59 8.18 1.59 -13.73
CA SER A 59 9.10 0.49 -13.50
C SER A 59 8.85 -0.17 -12.14
N GLU A 60 7.89 -1.06 -12.05
CA GLU A 60 7.41 -1.64 -10.79
C GLU A 60 8.51 -2.44 -10.05
N ALA A 61 9.37 -3.14 -10.79
CA ALA A 61 10.52 -3.82 -10.20
C ALA A 61 11.50 -2.84 -9.52
N ALA A 62 11.74 -1.68 -10.14
CA ALA A 62 12.59 -0.64 -9.58
C ALA A 62 11.92 0.07 -8.39
N ILE A 63 10.62 0.30 -8.45
CA ILE A 63 9.83 0.88 -7.35
C ILE A 63 9.96 -0.01 -6.11
N VAL A 64 9.69 -1.31 -6.23
CA VAL A 64 9.81 -2.27 -5.12
C VAL A 64 11.26 -2.38 -4.64
N GLY A 65 12.24 -2.41 -5.55
CA GLY A 65 13.66 -2.48 -5.20
C GLY A 65 14.15 -1.25 -4.44
N ALA A 66 13.75 -0.05 -4.89
CA ALA A 66 14.07 1.20 -4.21
C ALA A 66 13.43 1.27 -2.81
N ALA A 67 12.18 0.84 -2.70
CA ALA A 67 11.48 0.75 -1.43
C ALA A 67 12.16 -0.22 -0.46
N ALA A 68 12.55 -1.41 -0.94
CA ALA A 68 13.27 -2.37 -0.10
C ALA A 68 14.61 -1.79 0.40
N GLY A 69 15.35 -1.10 -0.47
CA GLY A 69 16.57 -0.39 -0.08
C GLY A 69 16.32 0.69 0.96
N ALA A 70 15.29 1.52 0.77
CA ALA A 70 14.90 2.55 1.74
C ALA A 70 14.48 1.94 3.09
N ALA A 71 13.73 0.83 3.06
CA ALA A 71 13.33 0.10 4.27
C ALA A 71 14.55 -0.39 5.07
N HIS A 72 15.55 -0.94 4.39
CA HIS A 72 16.80 -1.35 5.06
C HIS A 72 17.63 -0.19 5.61
N MET A 73 17.40 1.02 5.09
CA MET A 73 18.02 2.25 5.62
C MET A 73 17.20 2.91 6.74
N GLY A 74 16.13 2.27 7.21
CA GLY A 74 15.33 2.72 8.35
C GLY A 74 14.05 3.48 7.99
N MET A 75 13.73 3.62 6.70
CA MET A 75 12.49 4.25 6.25
C MET A 75 11.32 3.25 6.22
N ARG A 76 10.10 3.77 6.11
CA ARG A 76 8.87 2.98 5.99
C ARG A 76 8.13 3.32 4.68
N PRO A 77 8.59 2.79 3.56
CA PRO A 77 8.03 3.11 2.25
C PRO A 77 6.69 2.42 2.02
N VAL A 78 5.79 3.16 1.38
CA VAL A 78 4.52 2.68 0.84
C VAL A 78 4.58 2.81 -0.67
N CYS A 79 4.71 1.68 -1.36
CA CYS A 79 4.70 1.62 -2.82
C CYS A 79 3.26 1.57 -3.33
N GLU A 80 2.90 2.43 -4.28
CA GLU A 80 1.67 2.26 -5.05
C GLU A 80 1.97 1.59 -6.39
N MET A 81 1.30 0.45 -6.64
CA MET A 81 1.13 -0.07 -8.00
C MET A 81 -0.10 0.62 -8.60
N GLN A 82 0.03 1.26 -9.76
CA GLN A 82 -1.06 2.01 -10.39
C GLN A 82 -2.30 1.13 -10.62
N PHE A 83 -2.07 -0.14 -10.99
CA PHE A 83 -2.98 -1.27 -10.89
C PHE A 83 -2.21 -2.43 -10.28
N ILE A 84 -2.83 -3.15 -9.35
CA ILE A 84 -2.15 -4.25 -8.66
C ILE A 84 -1.75 -5.40 -9.60
N ASP A 85 -2.37 -5.46 -10.77
CA ASP A 85 -2.01 -6.39 -11.85
C ASP A 85 -0.50 -6.32 -12.16
N PHE A 86 0.08 -5.12 -12.11
CA PHE A 86 1.48 -4.87 -12.44
C PHE A 86 2.47 -5.25 -11.32
N ILE A 87 1.98 -5.69 -10.16
CA ILE A 87 2.84 -6.28 -9.13
C ILE A 87 3.62 -7.50 -9.66
N SER A 88 3.09 -8.13 -10.71
CA SER A 88 3.76 -9.22 -11.41
C SER A 88 5.11 -8.83 -12.01
N CYS A 89 5.30 -7.56 -12.38
CA CYS A 89 6.59 -7.03 -12.86
C CYS A 89 7.64 -6.99 -11.74
N ALA A 90 7.23 -6.95 -10.48
CA ALA A 90 8.10 -6.95 -9.31
C ALA A 90 8.13 -8.31 -8.58
N TYR A 91 7.64 -9.38 -9.21
CA TYR A 91 7.48 -10.69 -8.57
C TYR A 91 8.80 -11.21 -7.98
N ASP A 92 9.88 -11.17 -8.73
CA ASP A 92 11.21 -11.62 -8.28
C ASP A 92 11.69 -10.80 -7.06
N MET A 93 11.58 -9.48 -7.13
CA MET A 93 11.96 -8.61 -6.01
C MET A 93 11.18 -8.93 -4.74
N LEU A 94 9.88 -9.19 -4.86
CA LEU A 94 9.03 -9.53 -3.71
C LEU A 94 9.33 -10.92 -3.15
N THR A 95 9.43 -11.93 -4.03
CA THR A 95 9.51 -13.33 -3.58
C THR A 95 10.93 -13.77 -3.21
N ASN A 96 11.94 -13.34 -3.97
CA ASN A 96 13.32 -13.77 -3.79
C ASN A 96 14.16 -12.80 -2.92
N TYR A 97 13.82 -11.53 -2.88
CA TYR A 97 14.55 -10.55 -2.09
C TYR A 97 13.78 -10.14 -0.82
N VAL A 98 12.65 -9.46 -0.96
CA VAL A 98 11.91 -8.87 0.18
C VAL A 98 11.43 -9.95 1.16
N ALA A 99 10.75 -10.98 0.67
CA ALA A 99 10.23 -12.07 1.51
C ALA A 99 11.32 -12.80 2.29
N THR A 100 12.52 -12.92 1.72
CA THR A 100 13.60 -13.69 2.30
C THR A 100 14.56 -12.87 3.15
N ALA A 101 14.50 -11.54 3.12
CA ALA A 101 15.46 -10.64 3.75
C ALA A 101 15.65 -10.93 5.25
N ARG A 102 14.57 -11.10 6.00
CA ARG A 102 14.64 -11.42 7.43
C ARG A 102 15.29 -12.79 7.69
N TYR A 103 14.92 -13.80 6.92
CA TYR A 103 15.47 -15.14 7.10
C TYR A 103 16.94 -15.23 6.71
N ARG A 104 17.33 -14.61 5.58
CA ARG A 104 18.70 -14.69 5.04
C ARG A 104 19.71 -13.79 5.73
N ALA A 105 19.27 -12.59 6.13
CA ALA A 105 20.19 -11.55 6.60
C ALA A 105 19.78 -10.94 7.95
N PHE A 106 18.72 -11.46 8.58
CA PHE A 106 18.13 -10.88 9.82
C PHE A 106 17.72 -9.42 9.67
N LEU A 107 17.44 -8.98 8.44
CA LEU A 107 17.07 -7.60 8.14
C LEU A 107 15.54 -7.48 8.05
N PRO A 108 14.93 -6.61 8.86
CA PRO A 108 13.54 -6.25 8.68
C PRO A 108 13.38 -5.52 7.33
N CYS A 109 12.21 -5.66 6.72
CA CYS A 109 11.87 -4.94 5.50
C CYS A 109 10.50 -4.26 5.66
N PRO A 110 10.41 -3.20 6.49
CA PRO A 110 9.16 -2.51 6.82
C PRO A 110 8.63 -1.72 5.64
N MET A 111 7.94 -2.38 4.73
CA MET A 111 7.37 -1.73 3.55
C MET A 111 5.96 -2.23 3.26
N VAL A 112 5.17 -1.40 2.60
CA VAL A 112 3.86 -1.78 2.09
C VAL A 112 3.88 -1.68 0.56
N VAL A 113 3.38 -2.70 -0.11
CA VAL A 113 3.04 -2.62 -1.53
C VAL A 113 1.53 -2.65 -1.64
N ARG A 114 0.95 -1.56 -2.11
CA ARG A 114 -0.50 -1.41 -2.23
C ARG A 114 -0.93 -1.12 -3.67
N GLY A 115 -2.17 -1.42 -3.98
CA GLY A 115 -2.74 -1.04 -5.27
C GLY A 115 -4.18 -1.52 -5.47
N PRO A 116 -4.88 -0.90 -6.45
CA PRO A 116 -6.26 -1.24 -6.79
C PRO A 116 -6.32 -2.59 -7.51
N SER A 117 -7.11 -3.52 -6.97
CA SER A 117 -7.32 -4.87 -7.50
C SER A 117 -8.76 -5.09 -7.97
N GLY A 118 -9.00 -6.21 -8.65
CA GLY A 118 -10.32 -6.65 -9.07
C GLY A 118 -10.87 -5.93 -10.30
N GLY A 119 -12.04 -6.33 -10.74
CA GLY A 119 -12.75 -5.77 -11.89
C GLY A 119 -13.32 -4.37 -11.65
N TYR A 120 -14.31 -3.99 -12.46
CA TYR A 120 -15.14 -2.79 -12.39
C TYR A 120 -14.82 -1.69 -13.41
N VAL A 121 -13.54 -1.35 -13.65
CA VAL A 121 -13.19 -0.21 -14.54
C VAL A 121 -13.26 -0.55 -16.03
N ARG A 122 -13.53 -1.81 -16.38
CA ARG A 122 -13.61 -2.30 -17.77
C ARG A 122 -12.30 -2.10 -18.56
N GLY A 123 -11.15 -2.14 -17.87
CA GLY A 123 -9.82 -1.99 -18.45
C GLY A 123 -9.26 -3.27 -19.09
N GLY A 124 -10.09 -4.32 -19.23
CA GLY A 124 -9.66 -5.61 -19.78
C GLY A 124 -8.85 -6.46 -18.78
N PRO A 125 -8.22 -7.56 -19.25
CA PRO A 125 -7.61 -8.56 -18.38
C PRO A 125 -6.38 -8.06 -17.63
N PHE A 126 -5.70 -7.02 -18.14
CA PHE A 126 -4.50 -6.43 -17.48
C PHE A 126 -4.81 -5.40 -16.42
N HIS A 127 -6.09 -5.09 -16.16
CA HIS A 127 -6.52 -4.08 -15.19
C HIS A 127 -7.66 -4.59 -14.31
N SER A 128 -7.81 -5.91 -14.19
CA SER A 128 -8.96 -6.52 -13.51
C SER A 128 -8.60 -7.78 -12.71
N GLN A 129 -7.32 -8.00 -12.43
CA GLN A 129 -6.84 -9.20 -11.74
C GLN A 129 -6.97 -9.09 -10.23
N ASN A 130 -6.96 -10.27 -9.59
CA ASN A 130 -6.81 -10.48 -8.16
C ASN A 130 -5.59 -11.40 -7.95
N PRO A 131 -4.36 -10.85 -7.97
CA PRO A 131 -3.14 -11.66 -8.01
C PRO A 131 -2.67 -12.15 -6.62
N GLU A 132 -3.42 -11.92 -5.54
CA GLU A 132 -3.03 -12.28 -4.18
C GLU A 132 -2.64 -13.75 -4.02
N ALA A 133 -3.31 -14.65 -4.73
CA ALA A 133 -3.03 -16.09 -4.68
C ALA A 133 -1.61 -16.44 -5.14
N ALA A 134 -1.01 -15.65 -6.04
CA ALA A 134 0.35 -15.87 -6.51
C ALA A 134 1.40 -15.68 -5.41
N PHE A 135 1.08 -14.91 -4.37
CA PHE A 135 1.99 -14.60 -3.25
C PHE A 135 1.72 -15.41 -1.99
N LEU A 136 0.58 -16.11 -1.90
CA LEU A 136 0.18 -16.90 -0.72
C LEU A 136 1.18 -18.03 -0.38
N HIS A 137 1.90 -18.52 -1.36
CA HIS A 137 2.90 -19.57 -1.18
C HIS A 137 4.30 -19.05 -0.84
N THR A 138 4.46 -17.75 -0.68
CA THR A 138 5.75 -17.12 -0.40
C THR A 138 5.86 -16.79 1.10
N PRO A 139 6.56 -17.59 1.91
CA PRO A 139 6.79 -17.28 3.32
C PRO A 139 7.56 -15.96 3.45
N GLY A 140 7.18 -15.15 4.44
CA GLY A 140 7.78 -13.84 4.70
C GLY A 140 6.99 -12.65 4.17
N LEU A 141 5.97 -12.87 3.34
CA LEU A 141 5.01 -11.84 2.94
C LEU A 141 3.71 -11.95 3.75
N LYS A 142 3.16 -10.80 4.13
CA LYS A 142 1.82 -10.70 4.72
C LYS A 142 0.87 -10.15 3.67
N ILE A 143 -0.32 -10.73 3.56
CA ILE A 143 -1.32 -10.31 2.58
C ILE A 143 -2.54 -9.79 3.33
N VAL A 144 -2.98 -8.59 2.96
CA VAL A 144 -4.13 -7.90 3.54
C VAL A 144 -5.07 -7.46 2.43
N TYR A 145 -6.37 -7.74 2.59
CA TYR A 145 -7.39 -7.39 1.62
C TYR A 145 -8.67 -6.94 2.35
N PRO A 146 -8.77 -5.68 2.80
CA PRO A 146 -9.90 -5.18 3.58
C PRO A 146 -11.17 -5.06 2.75
N ALA A 147 -12.32 -5.21 3.41
CA ALA A 147 -13.64 -5.13 2.79
C ALA A 147 -14.46 -3.90 3.23
N THR A 148 -14.09 -3.25 4.33
CA THR A 148 -14.80 -2.08 4.88
C THR A 148 -13.88 -0.85 4.94
N ALA A 149 -14.44 0.35 5.07
CA ALA A 149 -13.65 1.57 5.16
C ALA A 149 -12.83 1.61 6.46
N SER A 150 -13.42 1.19 7.57
CA SER A 150 -12.73 1.12 8.88
C SER A 150 -11.59 0.12 8.87
N ASP A 151 -11.80 -1.06 8.27
CA ASP A 151 -10.73 -2.07 8.15
C ASP A 151 -9.63 -1.59 7.20
N ALA A 152 -9.97 -0.92 6.08
CA ALA A 152 -8.98 -0.36 5.16
C ALA A 152 -8.06 0.64 5.88
N LYS A 153 -8.63 1.56 6.65
CA LYS A 153 -7.85 2.53 7.44
C LYS A 153 -7.00 1.85 8.50
N GLY A 154 -7.61 1.01 9.34
CA GLY A 154 -6.95 0.39 10.47
C GLY A 154 -5.86 -0.59 10.06
N LEU A 155 -6.13 -1.44 9.07
CA LEU A 155 -5.16 -2.42 8.57
C LEU A 155 -4.03 -1.78 7.79
N LEU A 156 -4.27 -0.68 7.03
CA LEU A 156 -3.18 0.02 6.36
C LEU A 156 -2.22 0.68 7.37
N LYS A 157 -2.76 1.32 8.42
CA LYS A 157 -1.94 1.86 9.50
C LYS A 157 -1.13 0.77 10.20
N ALA A 158 -1.74 -0.39 10.44
CA ALA A 158 -1.04 -1.53 11.02
C ALA A 158 0.05 -2.08 10.08
N ALA A 159 -0.22 -2.12 8.77
CA ALA A 159 0.74 -2.55 7.76
C ALA A 159 1.95 -1.62 7.67
N ILE A 160 1.74 -0.29 7.71
CA ILE A 160 2.83 0.70 7.68
C ILE A 160 3.72 0.58 8.93
N ARG A 161 3.14 0.20 10.07
CA ARG A 161 3.87 0.02 11.33
C ARG A 161 4.52 -1.35 11.51
N ASP A 162 4.25 -2.28 10.59
CA ASP A 162 4.82 -3.62 10.62
C ASP A 162 6.30 -3.58 10.21
N ASP A 163 7.12 -4.45 10.80
CA ASP A 163 8.56 -4.54 10.48
C ASP A 163 8.86 -5.50 9.32
N ASP A 164 7.83 -6.13 8.74
CA ASP A 164 7.94 -6.98 7.56
C ASP A 164 7.01 -6.49 6.45
N CYS A 165 7.31 -6.91 5.22
CA CYS A 165 6.55 -6.49 4.05
C CYS A 165 5.09 -6.94 4.09
N VAL A 166 4.19 -6.00 3.82
CA VAL A 166 2.75 -6.25 3.68
C VAL A 166 2.31 -5.91 2.26
N LEU A 167 1.70 -6.86 1.59
CA LEU A 167 0.98 -6.66 0.34
C LEU A 167 -0.46 -6.30 0.67
N PHE A 168 -0.87 -5.09 0.30
CA PHE A 168 -2.15 -4.50 0.68
C PHE A 168 -3.02 -4.31 -0.55
N PHE A 169 -3.97 -5.22 -0.78
CA PHE A 169 -4.85 -5.22 -1.94
C PHE A 169 -6.11 -4.41 -1.68
N GLU A 170 -6.47 -3.53 -2.60
CA GLU A 170 -7.60 -2.61 -2.47
C GLU A 170 -8.62 -2.88 -3.57
N HIS A 171 -9.77 -3.46 -3.24
CA HIS A 171 -10.75 -3.73 -4.28
C HIS A 171 -11.35 -2.44 -4.83
N LYS A 172 -10.99 -2.04 -6.05
CA LYS A 172 -11.37 -0.75 -6.65
C LYS A 172 -12.87 -0.52 -6.83
N TYR A 173 -13.66 -1.62 -6.89
CA TYR A 173 -15.11 -1.52 -6.85
C TYR A 173 -15.62 -0.88 -5.56
N LEU A 174 -14.93 -1.10 -4.43
CA LEU A 174 -15.31 -0.57 -3.12
C LEU A 174 -14.96 0.90 -2.93
N TYR A 175 -13.99 1.43 -3.66
CA TYR A 175 -13.41 2.76 -3.45
C TYR A 175 -14.43 3.86 -3.18
N ARG A 176 -15.51 3.94 -3.97
CA ARG A 176 -16.53 4.99 -3.86
C ARG A 176 -17.92 4.43 -3.51
N ARG A 177 -18.05 3.13 -3.31
CA ARG A 177 -19.33 2.46 -3.04
C ARG A 177 -19.53 2.12 -1.58
N ILE A 178 -18.45 1.75 -0.90
CA ILE A 178 -18.50 1.50 0.53
C ILE A 178 -18.22 2.81 1.25
N LYS A 179 -19.11 3.16 2.16
CA LYS A 179 -19.03 4.31 3.03
C LYS A 179 -19.39 3.90 4.44
N GLU A 180 -18.72 4.49 5.40
CA GLU A 180 -18.99 4.27 6.81
C GLU A 180 -18.96 5.58 7.57
N ASP A 181 -19.84 5.70 8.55
CA ASP A 181 -19.82 6.78 9.52
C ASP A 181 -18.69 6.56 10.53
N ASP A 182 -17.97 7.63 10.86
CA ASP A 182 -16.96 7.64 11.91
C ASP A 182 -15.87 6.56 11.74
N VAL A 183 -15.18 6.60 10.61
CA VAL A 183 -14.06 5.71 10.30
C VAL A 183 -12.91 5.97 11.27
N ARG A 184 -12.95 5.35 12.45
CA ARG A 184 -11.90 5.37 13.46
C ARG A 184 -11.09 4.07 13.36
N GLU A 185 -9.83 4.17 13.76
CA GLU A 185 -9.00 2.98 13.98
C GLU A 185 -9.69 2.07 15.02
N ARG A 186 -10.17 0.91 14.59
CA ARG A 186 -10.63 -0.11 15.55
C ARG A 186 -9.39 -0.54 16.34
N ARG A 187 -9.35 -0.19 17.62
CA ARG A 187 -8.34 -0.73 18.52
C ARG A 187 -8.43 -2.25 18.43
N ARG A 188 -7.34 -2.91 18.05
CA ARG A 188 -7.24 -4.35 18.20
C ARG A 188 -7.65 -4.67 19.65
N ALA A 189 -8.71 -5.45 19.82
CA ALA A 189 -8.93 -6.14 21.08
C ALA A 189 -7.62 -6.90 21.32
N ARG A 190 -6.92 -6.56 22.39
CA ARG A 190 -5.72 -7.31 22.80
C ARG A 190 -6.19 -8.75 22.92
N ALA A 191 -5.66 -9.64 22.10
CA ALA A 191 -5.75 -11.05 22.36
C ALA A 191 -5.11 -11.26 23.76
N ALA A 192 -5.94 -11.66 24.69
CA ALA A 192 -5.53 -12.09 26.01
C ALA A 192 -4.77 -13.39 25.90
#